data_287eb842bf193dc08246619ff20595e5
#
_entry.id   287eb842bf193dc08246619ff20595e5
#
_cell.length_a   1.000
_cell.length_b   1.000
_cell.length_c   1.000
_cell.angle_alpha   90.00
_cell.angle_beta   90.00
_cell.angle_gamma   90.00
#
_symmetry.space_group_name_H-M   'P 1'
#
loop_
_entity.id
_entity.type
_entity.pdbx_description
1 polymer ?
#
loop_
_entity_poly.entity_id
_entity_poly.type
_entity_poly.pdbx_seq_one_letter_code
_entity_poly.pdbx_strand_id
1 'polypeptide(L)'
;MITVWPQYLDKNLSLSEGRKIAKADCVREPTVHDIETALKRLNLTYNVQKEFSYPGKWYEKSGRVLVEWDGTKLELIREISLKIKETRK
;
A
#
# COMPACT_ATOMS: atom_id res chain seq x y z
N MET A 1 0.42 0.07 15.20
CA MET A 1 0.01 -0.27 13.82
C MET A 1 0.64 0.66 12.80
N ILE A 2 0.94 0.15 11.62
CA ILE A 2 1.52 0.94 10.54
C ILE A 2 0.41 1.28 9.53
N THR A 3 0.34 2.55 9.15
CA THR A 3 -0.62 3.00 8.12
C THR A 3 0.00 2.82 6.74
N VAL A 4 -0.71 2.14 5.86
CA VAL A 4 -0.28 1.92 4.48
C VAL A 4 -1.28 2.58 3.54
N TRP A 5 -0.79 3.48 2.69
CA TRP A 5 -1.58 4.13 1.66
C TRP A 5 -1.23 3.52 0.30
N PRO A 6 -2.19 3.37 -0.62
CA PRO A 6 -1.87 2.88 -1.96
C PRO A 6 -0.79 3.70 -2.66
N GLN A 7 -0.74 5.00 -2.39
CA GLN A 7 0.27 5.90 -2.98
C GLN A 7 1.70 5.49 -2.64
N TYR A 8 1.91 4.83 -1.51
CA TYR A 8 3.25 4.40 -1.10
C TYR A 8 3.91 3.45 -2.08
N LEU A 9 3.12 2.67 -2.81
CA LEU A 9 3.62 1.66 -3.73
C LEU A 9 3.11 1.86 -5.16
N ASP A 10 2.67 3.05 -5.50
CA ASP A 10 2.16 3.39 -6.83
C ASP A 10 3.31 3.73 -7.77
N LYS A 11 3.49 2.92 -8.80
CA LYS A 11 4.55 3.09 -9.80
C LYS A 11 4.43 4.39 -10.57
N ASN A 12 3.24 4.94 -10.69
CA ASN A 12 2.99 6.17 -11.43
C ASN A 12 3.36 7.44 -10.66
N LEU A 13 3.69 7.31 -9.37
CA LEU A 13 4.06 8.44 -8.53
C LEU A 13 5.58 8.52 -8.36
N SER A 14 6.09 9.74 -8.16
CA SER A 14 7.48 9.95 -7.77
C SER A 14 7.63 9.85 -6.26
N LEU A 15 8.87 9.82 -5.77
CA LEU A 15 9.13 9.82 -4.33
C LEU A 15 8.56 11.06 -3.64
N SER A 16 8.62 12.21 -4.30
CA SER A 16 8.04 13.45 -3.76
C SER A 16 6.53 13.46 -3.75
N GLU A 17 5.89 12.60 -4.53
CA GLU A 17 4.43 12.50 -4.59
C GLU A 17 3.86 11.47 -3.62
N GLY A 18 4.70 10.81 -2.83
CA GLY A 18 4.26 9.88 -1.79
C GLY A 18 4.75 8.44 -1.91
N ARG A 19 5.38 8.07 -3.02
CA ARG A 19 5.93 6.72 -3.18
C ARG A 19 7.04 6.49 -2.15
N LYS A 20 7.06 5.31 -1.55
CA LYS A 20 8.02 4.98 -0.47
C LYS A 20 9.08 3.96 -0.85
N ILE A 21 8.92 3.27 -1.97
CA ILE A 21 9.86 2.23 -2.41
C ILE A 21 10.32 2.48 -3.83
N ALA A 22 11.36 1.76 -4.25
CA ALA A 22 11.90 1.92 -5.60
C ALA A 22 10.84 1.62 -6.65
N LYS A 23 10.90 2.34 -7.77
CA LYS A 23 9.93 2.18 -8.86
C LYS A 23 9.83 0.74 -9.36
N ALA A 24 10.96 0.03 -9.40
CA ALA A 24 10.99 -1.37 -9.83
C ALA A 24 10.19 -2.29 -8.90
N ASP A 25 10.05 -1.92 -7.63
CA ASP A 25 9.30 -2.69 -6.63
C ASP A 25 7.84 -2.28 -6.53
N CYS A 26 7.44 -1.21 -7.21
CA CYS A 26 6.07 -0.70 -7.17
C CYS A 26 5.14 -1.42 -8.15
N VAL A 27 3.84 -1.18 -7.99
CA VAL A 27 2.81 -1.71 -8.89
C VAL A 27 2.06 -0.55 -9.53
N ARG A 28 1.42 -0.82 -10.65
CA ARG A 28 0.59 0.19 -11.33
C ARG A 28 -0.79 0.25 -10.68
N GLU A 29 -1.23 1.47 -10.42
CA GLU A 29 -2.58 1.73 -9.91
C GLU A 29 -3.01 0.80 -8.78
N PRO A 30 -2.23 0.75 -7.67
CA PRO A 30 -2.61 -0.10 -6.55
C PRO A 30 -3.88 0.43 -5.90
N THR A 31 -4.74 -0.48 -5.45
CA THR A 31 -5.97 -0.14 -4.76
C THR A 31 -5.94 -0.68 -3.34
N VAL A 32 -6.85 -0.20 -2.48
CA VAL A 32 -7.02 -0.76 -1.14
C VAL A 32 -7.35 -2.24 -1.22
N HIS A 33 -8.15 -2.65 -2.21
CA HIS A 33 -8.49 -4.06 -2.42
C HIS A 33 -7.26 -4.91 -2.70
N ASP A 34 -6.32 -4.41 -3.52
CA ASP A 34 -5.07 -5.11 -3.81
C ASP A 34 -4.25 -5.29 -2.54
N ILE A 35 -4.16 -4.25 -1.72
CA ILE A 35 -3.43 -4.28 -0.45
C ILE A 35 -4.08 -5.31 0.48
N GLU A 36 -5.39 -5.27 0.60
CA GLU A 36 -6.14 -6.22 1.45
C GLU A 36 -5.87 -7.66 1.04
N THR A 37 -5.94 -7.95 -0.26
CA THR A 37 -5.67 -9.29 -0.78
C THR A 37 -4.25 -9.75 -0.42
N ALA A 38 -3.26 -8.85 -0.57
CA ALA A 38 -1.88 -9.15 -0.23
C ALA A 38 -1.73 -9.46 1.27
N LEU A 39 -2.39 -8.67 2.12
CA LEU A 39 -2.32 -8.87 3.57
C LEU A 39 -2.97 -10.19 4.00
N LYS A 40 -4.05 -10.59 3.36
CA LYS A 40 -4.67 -11.90 3.62
C LYS A 40 -3.71 -13.03 3.28
N ARG A 41 -2.97 -12.92 2.19
CA ARG A 41 -1.98 -13.91 1.79
C ARG A 41 -0.78 -13.97 2.74
N LEU A 42 -0.44 -12.83 3.36
CA LEU A 42 0.64 -12.75 4.33
C LEU A 42 0.19 -13.14 5.74
N ASN A 43 -1.11 -13.40 5.94
CA ASN A 43 -1.69 -13.73 7.24
C ASN A 43 -1.47 -12.65 8.29
N LEU A 44 -1.53 -11.38 7.88
CA LEU A 44 -1.36 -10.25 8.77
C LEU A 44 -2.70 -9.69 9.23
N THR A 45 -2.74 -9.18 10.46
CA THR A 45 -3.91 -8.49 10.98
C THR A 45 -3.94 -7.07 10.45
N TYR A 46 -5.07 -6.64 9.92
CA TYR A 46 -5.21 -5.33 9.32
C TYR A 46 -6.63 -4.78 9.49
N ASN A 47 -6.76 -3.46 9.27
CA ASN A 47 -8.04 -2.78 9.29
C ASN A 47 -8.11 -1.81 8.10
N VAL A 48 -9.11 -1.98 7.25
CA VAL A 48 -9.29 -1.14 6.05
C VAL A 48 -10.14 0.08 6.39
N GLN A 49 -9.65 1.27 6.01
CA GLN A 49 -10.34 2.54 6.23
C GLN A 49 -10.55 3.22 4.88
N LYS A 50 -11.63 2.89 4.20
CA LYS A 50 -11.91 3.37 2.82
C LYS A 50 -12.26 4.85 2.73
N GLU A 51 -12.69 5.47 3.83
CA GLU A 51 -13.19 6.85 3.83
C GLU A 51 -12.09 7.92 3.90
N PHE A 52 -10.85 7.52 4.07
CA PHE A 52 -9.75 8.46 4.23
C PHE A 52 -9.09 8.81 2.91
N SER A 53 -8.70 10.09 2.78
CA SER A 53 -7.94 10.57 1.63
C SER A 53 -6.48 10.71 2.02
N TYR A 54 -5.58 10.45 1.05
CA TYR A 54 -4.16 10.67 1.27
C TYR A 54 -3.91 12.17 1.51
N PRO A 55 -3.07 12.54 2.49
CA PRO A 55 -2.76 13.95 2.74
C PRO A 55 -2.29 14.66 1.46
N GLY A 56 -2.87 15.81 1.16
CA GLY A 56 -2.60 16.56 -0.06
C GLY A 56 -3.47 16.16 -1.24
N LYS A 57 -4.23 15.08 -1.11
CA LYS A 57 -5.13 14.59 -2.17
C LYS A 57 -6.54 14.44 -1.64
N TRP A 58 -7.02 15.45 -0.94
CA TRP A 58 -8.31 15.42 -0.24
C TRP A 58 -9.50 15.13 -1.17
N TYR A 59 -9.34 15.40 -2.44
CA TYR A 59 -10.39 15.14 -3.45
C TYR A 59 -10.43 13.68 -3.92
N GLU A 60 -9.44 12.86 -3.53
CA GLU A 60 -9.39 11.44 -3.88
C GLU A 60 -9.49 10.60 -2.61
N LYS A 61 -10.60 9.90 -2.43
CA LYS A 61 -10.77 8.99 -1.31
C LYS A 61 -10.24 7.62 -1.68
N SER A 62 -8.93 7.49 -1.68
CA SER A 62 -8.28 6.22 -2.04
C SER A 62 -8.36 5.18 -0.92
N GLY A 63 -8.58 5.62 0.31
CA GLY A 63 -8.56 4.76 1.48
C GLY A 63 -7.15 4.46 1.97
N ARG A 64 -7.08 3.86 3.14
CA ARG A 64 -5.81 3.43 3.74
C ARG A 64 -6.04 2.14 4.51
N VAL A 65 -4.95 1.46 4.85
CA VAL A 65 -5.01 0.22 5.62
C VAL A 65 -4.06 0.33 6.82
N LEU A 66 -4.56 -0.01 8.00
CA LEU A 66 -3.75 -0.11 9.20
C LEU A 66 -3.33 -1.56 9.35
N VAL A 67 -2.04 -1.83 9.55
CA VAL A 67 -1.48 -3.18 9.58
C VAL A 67 -0.67 -3.39 10.85
N GLU A 68 -0.83 -4.53 11.49
CA GLU A 68 0.03 -4.96 12.59
C GLU A 68 1.31 -5.55 12.00
N TRP A 69 2.43 -4.93 12.27
CA TRP A 69 3.72 -5.31 11.71
C TRP A 69 4.84 -4.97 12.69
N ASP A 70 5.74 -5.90 12.90
CA ASP A 70 6.86 -5.75 13.84
C ASP A 70 8.14 -5.24 13.19
N GLY A 71 8.23 -5.26 11.86
CA GLY A 71 9.39 -4.80 11.13
C GLY A 71 9.31 -3.32 10.75
N THR A 72 10.14 -2.90 9.82
CA THR A 72 10.12 -1.53 9.33
C THR A 72 8.97 -1.32 8.36
N LYS A 73 8.55 -0.06 8.22
CA LYS A 73 7.49 0.31 7.29
C LYS A 73 7.87 -0.03 5.84
N LEU A 74 9.12 0.21 5.47
CA LEU A 74 9.58 -0.08 4.11
C LEU A 74 9.53 -1.57 3.79
N GLU A 75 9.90 -2.42 4.75
CA GLU A 75 9.81 -3.87 4.58
C GLU A 75 8.37 -4.30 4.32
N LEU A 76 7.43 -3.77 5.11
CA LEU A 76 6.01 -4.07 4.96
C LEU A 76 5.50 -3.67 3.58
N ILE A 77 5.82 -2.46 3.13
CA ILE A 77 5.39 -1.94 1.84
C ILE A 77 5.92 -2.81 0.70
N ARG A 78 7.19 -3.22 0.77
CA ARG A 78 7.79 -4.12 -0.23
C ARG A 78 7.09 -5.47 -0.27
N GLU A 79 6.82 -6.06 0.90
CA GLU A 79 6.14 -7.35 0.98
C GLU A 79 4.74 -7.29 0.35
N ILE A 80 4.01 -6.23 0.65
CA ILE A 80 2.68 -6.01 0.06
C ILE A 80 2.79 -5.89 -1.46
N SER A 81 3.74 -5.10 -1.94
CA SER A 81 3.94 -4.88 -3.38
C SER A 81 4.28 -6.18 -4.10
N LEU A 82 5.18 -6.98 -3.55
CA LEU A 82 5.55 -8.27 -4.11
C LEU A 82 4.36 -9.22 -4.19
N LYS A 83 3.53 -9.27 -3.15
CA LYS A 83 2.33 -10.12 -3.14
C LYS A 83 1.32 -9.68 -4.19
N ILE A 84 1.15 -8.38 -4.37
CA ILE A 84 0.27 -7.85 -5.41
C ILE A 84 0.76 -8.28 -6.79
N LYS A 85 2.07 -8.18 -7.04
CA LYS A 85 2.66 -8.62 -8.31
C LYS A 85 2.42 -10.11 -8.57
N GLU A 86 2.58 -10.94 -7.55
CA GLU A 86 2.29 -12.37 -7.66
C GLU A 86 0.83 -12.62 -8.01
N THR A 87 -0.08 -11.88 -7.41
CA THR A 87 -1.51 -12.01 -7.63
C THR A 87 -1.93 -11.60 -9.04
N ARG A 88 -1.23 -10.60 -9.62
CA ARG A 88 -1.56 -10.08 -10.93
C ARG A 88 -0.97 -10.87 -12.11
N LYS A 89 -0.18 -11.86 -11.84
CA LYS A 89 0.40 -12.71 -12.88
C LYS A 89 -0.64 -13.60 -13.55
#